data_34a96efbb8bf58f41cea58ad2d22eab3
#
_entry.id   34a96efbb8bf58f41cea58ad2d22eab3
#
_cell.length_a   1.000
_cell.length_b   1.000
_cell.length_c   1.000
_cell.angle_alpha   90.00
_cell.angle_beta   90.00
_cell.angle_gamma   90.00
#
_symmetry.space_group_name_H-M   'P 1'
#
loop_
_entity.id
_entity.type
_entity.pdbx_description
1 polymer ?
#
loop_
_entity_poly.entity_id
_entity_poly.type
_entity_poly.pdbx_seq_one_letter_code
_entity_poly.pdbx_strand_id
1 'polypeptide(L)'
;MSKVKEFWEKLMSNPIAKKMVIFTGCFLAIIIFVMVIASCTGKNRTYTYTELEDKMVDIVKRYYTEKSYLPEEDGDVTEIELSTMVAKEQLGIITEITKTGKNCDGKVTIVNNSGKYLYMPYLDCDDDYSTKTLFNVLTSDDNIVTEGNGLYETGAEYIFKGDNINNYVKIGDFTFRIMKINEDDNIKMIDVKRRSSSVWDDR
;
A
#
# COMPACT_ATOMS: atom_id res chain seq x y z
N MET A 1 7.59 -54.12 18.43
CA MET A 1 8.13 -52.97 19.18
C MET A 1 9.33 -53.27 20.06
N SER A 2 9.64 -54.52 20.41
CA SER A 2 10.76 -54.87 21.31
C SER A 2 12.15 -54.78 20.65
N LYS A 3 12.32 -55.22 19.40
CA LYS A 3 13.65 -55.28 18.71
C LYS A 3 14.27 -53.88 18.44
N VAL A 4 13.46 -52.85 18.22
CA VAL A 4 13.96 -51.51 18.00
C VAL A 4 14.48 -50.89 19.32
N LYS A 5 13.81 -51.20 20.43
CA LYS A 5 14.20 -50.72 21.76
C LYS A 5 15.52 -51.32 22.21
N GLU A 6 15.67 -52.62 22.00
CA GLU A 6 16.89 -53.38 22.31
C GLU A 6 18.09 -52.91 21.45
N PHE A 7 17.87 -52.63 20.18
CA PHE A 7 18.88 -52.05 19.29
C PHE A 7 19.35 -50.67 19.77
N TRP A 8 18.39 -49.77 20.18
CA TRP A 8 18.72 -48.45 20.69
C TRP A 8 19.48 -48.51 22.01
N GLU A 9 19.11 -49.39 22.92
CA GLU A 9 19.82 -49.59 24.21
C GLU A 9 21.26 -50.09 23.99
N LYS A 10 21.45 -50.99 23.04
CA LYS A 10 22.78 -51.52 22.67
C LYS A 10 23.66 -50.46 21.97
N LEU A 11 23.04 -49.61 21.15
CA LEU A 11 23.71 -48.50 20.46
C LEU A 11 24.15 -47.41 21.46
N MET A 12 23.30 -47.10 22.43
CA MET A 12 23.53 -46.07 23.44
C MET A 12 24.46 -46.52 24.59
N SER A 13 24.69 -47.83 24.75
CA SER A 13 25.63 -48.36 25.74
C SER A 13 27.10 -48.22 25.29
N ASN A 14 27.35 -48.07 23.99
CA ASN A 14 28.70 -47.85 23.48
C ASN A 14 29.04 -46.35 23.46
N PRO A 15 30.07 -45.89 24.21
CA PRO A 15 30.39 -44.48 24.34
C PRO A 15 30.78 -43.83 23.00
N ILE A 16 31.36 -44.56 22.06
CA ILE A 16 31.75 -44.08 20.74
C ILE A 16 30.50 -43.92 19.86
N ALA A 17 29.64 -44.97 19.84
CA ALA A 17 28.40 -44.95 19.08
C ALA A 17 27.45 -43.84 19.57
N LYS A 18 27.33 -43.60 20.87
CA LYS A 18 26.56 -42.53 21.47
C LYS A 18 27.05 -41.16 21.00
N LYS A 19 28.36 -40.92 20.98
CA LYS A 19 28.94 -39.65 20.46
C LYS A 19 28.63 -39.46 18.97
N MET A 20 28.76 -40.52 18.16
CA MET A 20 28.42 -40.46 16.73
C MET A 20 26.94 -40.11 16.48
N VAL A 21 26.01 -40.74 17.22
CA VAL A 21 24.57 -40.48 17.09
C VAL A 21 24.25 -39.04 17.46
N ILE A 22 24.85 -38.53 18.54
CA ILE A 22 24.66 -37.11 18.95
C ILE A 22 25.22 -36.17 17.87
N PHE A 23 26.42 -36.45 17.35
CA PHE A 23 27.04 -35.60 16.31
C PHE A 23 26.23 -35.59 15.02
N THR A 24 25.72 -36.75 14.57
CA THR A 24 24.87 -36.87 13.39
C THR A 24 23.54 -36.18 13.61
N GLY A 25 22.94 -36.30 14.81
CA GLY A 25 21.70 -35.60 15.18
C GLY A 25 21.85 -34.08 15.18
N CYS A 26 22.93 -33.55 15.75
CA CYS A 26 23.25 -32.12 15.72
C CYS A 26 23.49 -31.62 14.30
N PHE A 27 24.20 -32.38 13.47
CA PHE A 27 24.47 -32.01 12.07
C PHE A 27 23.20 -31.99 11.24
N LEU A 28 22.30 -32.96 11.39
CA LEU A 28 20.98 -32.94 10.75
C LEU A 28 20.12 -31.80 11.25
N ALA A 29 20.14 -31.48 12.53
CA ALA A 29 19.41 -30.32 13.08
C ALA A 29 19.90 -28.97 12.49
N ILE A 30 21.24 -28.85 12.32
CA ILE A 30 21.84 -27.65 11.67
C ILE A 30 21.41 -27.56 10.20
N ILE A 31 21.42 -28.66 9.44
CA ILE A 31 20.98 -28.70 8.05
C ILE A 31 19.50 -28.29 7.94
N ILE A 32 18.63 -28.86 8.80
CA ILE A 32 17.22 -28.51 8.82
C ILE A 32 17.03 -27.02 9.17
N PHE A 33 17.78 -26.52 10.15
CA PHE A 33 17.75 -25.11 10.54
C PHE A 33 18.19 -24.18 9.41
N VAL A 34 19.27 -24.53 8.69
CA VAL A 34 19.74 -23.78 7.51
C VAL A 34 18.71 -23.86 6.38
N MET A 35 18.08 -25.02 6.13
CA MET A 35 17.02 -25.14 5.13
C MET A 35 15.78 -24.31 5.50
N VAL A 36 15.39 -24.26 6.77
CA VAL A 36 14.27 -23.42 7.24
C VAL A 36 14.60 -21.94 7.07
N ILE A 37 15.80 -21.50 7.45
CA ILE A 37 16.25 -20.12 7.23
C ILE A 37 16.30 -19.80 5.72
N ALA A 38 16.89 -20.67 4.89
CA ALA A 38 16.95 -20.48 3.44
C ALA A 38 15.55 -20.48 2.79
N SER A 39 14.58 -21.17 3.36
CA SER A 39 13.18 -21.12 2.90
C SER A 39 12.46 -19.85 3.37
N CYS A 40 12.90 -19.25 4.47
CA CYS A 40 12.39 -17.97 4.95
C CYS A 40 13.10 -16.75 4.33
N THR A 41 14.33 -16.92 3.82
CA THR A 41 15.11 -15.88 3.14
C THR A 41 14.99 -16.05 1.64
N GLY A 42 13.91 -15.50 1.06
CA GLY A 42 13.94 -15.08 -0.32
C GLY A 42 13.52 -16.06 -1.40
N LYS A 43 12.31 -16.59 -1.33
CA LYS A 43 11.51 -16.56 -2.55
C LYS A 43 11.08 -15.11 -2.71
N ASN A 44 11.53 -14.46 -3.79
CA ASN A 44 11.08 -13.12 -4.14
C ASN A 44 9.55 -13.15 -4.09
N ARG A 45 8.99 -12.50 -3.05
CA ARG A 45 7.54 -12.45 -2.90
C ARG A 45 7.04 -11.57 -4.03
N THR A 46 6.30 -12.15 -4.94
CA THR A 46 5.65 -11.40 -6.00
C THR A 46 4.36 -10.80 -5.49
N TYR A 47 4.07 -9.59 -5.91
CA TYR A 47 2.91 -8.80 -5.53
C TYR A 47 1.95 -8.64 -6.71
N THR A 48 0.66 -8.59 -6.44
CA THR A 48 -0.30 -7.96 -7.34
C THR A 48 -0.08 -6.45 -7.33
N TYR A 49 -0.63 -5.73 -8.27
CA TYR A 49 -0.50 -4.27 -8.31
C TYR A 49 -1.04 -3.59 -7.05
N THR A 50 -2.21 -4.01 -6.56
CA THR A 50 -2.77 -3.50 -5.31
C THR A 50 -1.91 -3.84 -4.08
N GLU A 51 -1.36 -5.07 -4.00
CA GLU A 51 -0.42 -5.44 -2.94
C GLU A 51 0.88 -4.62 -3.01
N LEU A 52 1.30 -4.22 -4.22
CA LEU A 52 2.47 -3.37 -4.41
C LEU A 52 2.19 -1.94 -3.94
N GLU A 53 1.01 -1.38 -4.24
CA GLU A 53 0.56 -0.10 -3.70
C GLU A 53 0.55 -0.08 -2.17
N ASP A 54 -0.04 -1.10 -1.54
CA ASP A 54 -0.04 -1.25 -0.08
C ASP A 54 1.39 -1.33 0.47
N LYS A 55 2.26 -2.06 -0.23
CA LYS A 55 3.67 -2.20 0.15
C LYS A 55 4.44 -0.89 0.05
N MET A 56 4.19 -0.08 -0.98
CA MET A 56 4.76 1.26 -1.13
C MET A 56 4.37 2.15 0.05
N VAL A 57 3.09 2.16 0.42
CA VAL A 57 2.58 2.91 1.58
C VAL A 57 3.24 2.44 2.89
N ASP A 58 3.39 1.13 3.10
CA ASP A 58 4.05 0.59 4.28
C ASP A 58 5.52 1.00 4.38
N ILE A 59 6.23 1.03 3.24
CA ILE A 59 7.62 1.49 3.16
C ILE A 59 7.69 2.96 3.55
N VAL A 60 6.85 3.80 2.97
CA VAL A 60 6.84 5.24 3.24
C VAL A 60 6.56 5.50 4.72
N LYS A 61 5.55 4.87 5.30
CA LYS A 61 5.23 4.98 6.74
C LYS A 61 6.36 4.52 7.66
N ARG A 62 7.20 3.63 7.20
CA ARG A 62 8.30 3.06 8.02
C ARG A 62 9.60 3.85 7.92
N TYR A 63 9.95 4.29 6.72
CA TYR A 63 11.28 4.82 6.43
C TYR A 63 11.32 6.34 6.20
N TYR A 64 10.18 6.98 5.95
CA TYR A 64 10.09 8.41 5.63
C TYR A 64 9.34 9.18 6.73
N THR A 65 9.76 8.98 7.98
CA THR A 65 9.14 9.57 9.18
C THR A 65 9.82 10.84 9.66
N GLU A 66 11.00 11.18 9.10
CA GLU A 66 11.69 12.39 9.46
C GLU A 66 10.95 13.63 8.92
N LYS A 67 11.05 14.75 9.64
CA LYS A 67 10.39 16.00 9.25
C LYS A 67 10.73 16.47 7.84
N SER A 68 11.94 16.16 7.36
CA SER A 68 12.38 16.50 5.99
C SER A 68 11.56 15.83 4.87
N TYR A 69 10.85 14.75 5.19
CA TYR A 69 10.00 14.03 4.24
C TYR A 69 8.52 14.29 4.44
N LEU A 70 8.15 14.90 5.55
CA LEU A 70 6.75 15.14 5.90
C LEU A 70 6.37 16.58 5.58
N PRO A 71 5.22 16.82 4.93
CA PRO A 71 4.74 18.18 4.66
C PRO A 71 4.41 18.89 5.98
N GLU A 72 4.86 20.15 6.10
CA GLU A 72 4.79 20.90 7.37
C GLU A 72 3.44 21.59 7.56
N GLU A 73 2.92 22.23 6.53
CA GLU A 73 1.67 23.00 6.61
C GLU A 73 0.43 22.17 6.24
N ASP A 74 -0.74 22.61 6.69
CA ASP A 74 -2.02 21.98 6.35
C ASP A 74 -2.31 22.11 4.86
N GLY A 75 -2.54 21.00 4.19
CA GLY A 75 -2.74 20.90 2.75
C GLY A 75 -1.47 20.73 1.93
N ASP A 76 -0.29 20.88 2.53
CA ASP A 76 0.97 20.60 1.85
C ASP A 76 1.13 19.14 1.47
N VAL A 77 1.91 18.89 0.43
CA VAL A 77 2.17 17.56 -0.11
C VAL A 77 3.66 17.31 -0.28
N THR A 78 4.06 16.04 -0.09
CA THR A 78 5.39 15.54 -0.42
C THR A 78 5.23 14.22 -1.16
N GLU A 79 6.07 13.98 -2.16
CA GLU A 79 6.03 12.78 -2.97
C GLU A 79 7.29 11.94 -2.80
N ILE A 80 7.11 10.63 -2.66
CA ILE A 80 8.20 9.66 -2.58
C ILE A 80 8.06 8.71 -3.77
N GLU A 81 9.02 8.81 -4.70
CA GLU A 81 9.03 8.04 -5.93
C GLU A 81 9.33 6.54 -5.68
N LEU A 82 8.70 5.67 -6.46
CA LEU A 82 8.94 4.23 -6.47
C LEU A 82 10.41 3.92 -6.76
N SER A 83 11.01 4.62 -7.73
CA SER A 83 12.42 4.53 -8.08
C SER A 83 13.35 4.78 -6.89
N THR A 84 12.98 5.71 -6.02
CA THR A 84 13.73 6.01 -4.77
C THR A 84 13.67 4.83 -3.79
N MET A 85 12.52 4.19 -3.66
CA MET A 85 12.38 3.01 -2.78
C MET A 85 13.20 1.83 -3.27
N VAL A 86 13.27 1.61 -4.59
CA VAL A 86 14.11 0.59 -5.22
C VAL A 86 15.60 0.93 -5.05
N ALA A 87 16.00 2.17 -5.33
CA ALA A 87 17.39 2.62 -5.20
C ALA A 87 17.92 2.53 -3.76
N LYS A 88 17.05 2.67 -2.76
CA LYS A 88 17.39 2.50 -1.34
C LYS A 88 17.24 1.06 -0.85
N GLU A 89 17.06 0.09 -1.74
CA GLU A 89 16.87 -1.34 -1.42
C GLU A 89 15.72 -1.62 -0.43
N GLN A 90 14.76 -0.70 -0.33
CA GLN A 90 13.56 -0.86 0.51
C GLN A 90 12.51 -1.71 -0.19
N LEU A 91 12.59 -1.77 -1.52
CA LEU A 91 11.76 -2.58 -2.40
C LEU A 91 12.66 -3.29 -3.42
N GLY A 92 12.30 -4.50 -3.83
CA GLY A 92 13.01 -5.24 -4.87
C GLY A 92 12.83 -4.63 -6.26
N ILE A 93 13.55 -5.17 -7.25
CA ILE A 93 13.42 -4.76 -8.65
C ILE A 93 11.98 -5.04 -9.11
N ILE A 94 11.32 -4.04 -9.67
CA ILE A 94 9.87 -4.08 -9.93
C ILE A 94 9.49 -5.27 -10.82
N THR A 95 10.23 -5.53 -11.89
CA THR A 95 9.98 -6.67 -12.80
C THR A 95 10.13 -8.04 -12.13
N GLU A 96 10.86 -8.13 -11.03
CA GLU A 96 11.06 -9.38 -10.29
C GLU A 96 10.01 -9.60 -9.21
N ILE A 97 9.43 -8.51 -8.70
CA ILE A 97 8.47 -8.56 -7.59
C ILE A 97 7.02 -8.40 -8.04
N THR A 98 6.75 -7.99 -9.28
CA THR A 98 5.40 -7.98 -9.85
C THR A 98 5.03 -9.39 -10.36
N LYS A 99 3.80 -9.82 -10.13
CA LYS A 99 3.33 -11.13 -10.65
C LYS A 99 3.34 -11.22 -12.16
N THR A 100 3.23 -10.09 -12.82
CA THR A 100 3.20 -9.98 -14.28
C THR A 100 4.59 -9.85 -14.91
N GLY A 101 5.61 -9.55 -14.10
CA GLY A 101 6.96 -9.24 -14.59
C GLY A 101 7.07 -7.90 -15.32
N LYS A 102 6.04 -7.08 -15.27
CA LYS A 102 6.01 -5.75 -15.89
C LYS A 102 6.77 -4.74 -15.05
N ASN A 103 7.34 -3.76 -15.74
CA ASN A 103 7.89 -2.59 -15.08
C ASN A 103 6.75 -1.63 -14.70
N CYS A 104 6.91 -0.89 -13.63
CA CYS A 104 5.97 0.11 -13.18
C CYS A 104 6.72 1.35 -12.74
N ASP A 105 6.15 2.50 -13.00
CA ASP A 105 6.45 3.77 -12.35
C ASP A 105 5.41 4.05 -11.28
N GLY A 106 5.76 4.87 -10.31
CA GLY A 106 4.82 5.20 -9.26
C GLY A 106 5.41 6.06 -8.17
N LYS A 107 4.54 6.49 -7.27
CA LYS A 107 4.88 7.32 -6.13
C LYS A 107 3.90 7.14 -4.99
N VAL A 108 4.27 7.56 -3.80
CA VAL A 108 3.35 7.76 -2.69
C VAL A 108 3.32 9.24 -2.37
N THR A 109 2.16 9.85 -2.49
CA THR A 109 1.91 11.22 -2.09
C THR A 109 1.51 11.26 -0.62
N ILE A 110 2.23 12.06 0.17
CA ILE A 110 1.94 12.31 1.59
C ILE A 110 1.27 13.67 1.68
N VAL A 111 0.08 13.73 2.24
CA VAL A 111 -0.64 14.99 2.45
C VAL A 111 -0.77 15.25 3.94
N ASN A 112 -0.43 16.47 4.38
CA ASN A 112 -0.74 16.91 5.72
C ASN A 112 -2.20 17.39 5.77
N ASN A 113 -3.03 16.74 6.55
CA ASN A 113 -4.40 17.14 6.77
C ASN A 113 -4.61 17.43 8.26
N SER A 114 -4.43 18.68 8.63
CA SER A 114 -4.58 19.18 10.00
C SER A 114 -3.76 18.39 11.02
N GLY A 115 -2.48 18.13 10.70
CA GLY A 115 -1.54 17.40 11.53
C GLY A 115 -1.65 15.87 11.45
N LYS A 116 -2.49 15.35 10.57
CA LYS A 116 -2.57 13.93 10.22
C LYS A 116 -2.10 13.71 8.80
N TYR A 117 -1.24 12.71 8.61
CA TYR A 117 -0.72 12.39 7.29
C TYR A 117 -1.60 11.36 6.58
N LEU A 118 -2.01 11.68 5.37
CA LEU A 118 -2.65 10.77 4.43
C LEU A 118 -1.61 10.28 3.43
N TYR A 119 -1.64 9.00 3.13
CA TYR A 119 -0.70 8.36 2.20
C TYR A 119 -1.50 7.82 1.03
N MET A 120 -1.24 8.34 -0.15
CA MET A 120 -1.94 7.96 -1.39
C MET A 120 -0.94 7.37 -2.37
N PRO A 121 -0.98 6.05 -2.62
CA PRO A 121 -0.15 5.42 -3.62
C PRO A 121 -0.67 5.75 -5.02
N TYR A 122 0.24 5.87 -5.95
CA TYR A 122 -0.02 5.88 -7.38
C TYR A 122 0.96 4.93 -8.05
N LEU A 123 0.45 4.05 -8.90
CA LEU A 123 1.22 3.07 -9.66
C LEU A 123 0.75 3.10 -11.10
N ASP A 124 1.69 3.09 -12.02
CA ASP A 124 1.46 3.01 -13.46
C ASP A 124 2.36 1.92 -14.05
N CYS A 125 1.77 0.91 -14.64
CA CYS A 125 2.45 -0.26 -15.19
C CYS A 125 2.13 -0.42 -16.68
N ASP A 126 2.40 0.60 -17.44
CA ASP A 126 2.07 0.69 -18.87
C ASP A 126 0.58 0.38 -19.15
N ASP A 127 0.30 -0.42 -20.16
CA ASP A 127 -1.08 -0.79 -20.57
C ASP A 127 -1.76 -1.79 -19.60
N ASP A 128 -1.05 -2.30 -18.59
CA ASP A 128 -1.51 -3.40 -17.75
C ASP A 128 -2.30 -2.90 -16.52
N TYR A 129 -1.85 -1.80 -15.93
CA TYR A 129 -2.46 -1.26 -14.72
C TYR A 129 -2.10 0.21 -14.50
N SER A 130 -3.07 0.98 -14.10
CA SER A 130 -2.87 2.31 -13.53
C SER A 130 -3.81 2.50 -12.34
N THR A 131 -3.28 3.09 -11.26
CA THR A 131 -4.09 3.42 -10.09
C THR A 131 -5.23 4.33 -10.50
N LYS A 132 -6.46 3.91 -10.26
CA LYS A 132 -7.63 4.73 -10.55
C LYS A 132 -7.68 5.92 -9.59
N THR A 133 -7.47 7.11 -10.12
CA THR A 133 -7.66 8.34 -9.36
C THR A 133 -9.16 8.56 -9.06
N LEU A 134 -9.46 9.34 -8.02
CA LEU A 134 -10.85 9.70 -7.73
C LEU A 134 -11.51 10.38 -8.93
N PHE A 135 -10.76 11.21 -9.67
CA PHE A 135 -11.22 11.83 -10.91
C PHE A 135 -11.67 10.75 -11.92
N ASN A 136 -10.81 9.79 -12.25
CA ASN A 136 -11.13 8.73 -13.22
C ASN A 136 -12.31 7.86 -12.78
N VAL A 137 -12.46 7.63 -11.47
CA VAL A 137 -13.62 6.89 -10.94
C VAL A 137 -14.90 7.70 -11.10
N LEU A 138 -14.86 9.00 -10.82
CA LEU A 138 -16.04 9.86 -10.90
C LEU A 138 -16.47 10.13 -12.34
N THR A 139 -15.52 10.34 -13.24
CA THR A 139 -15.78 10.73 -14.64
C THR A 139 -15.86 9.54 -15.60
N SER A 140 -15.96 8.31 -15.06
CA SER A 140 -16.25 7.15 -15.91
C SER A 140 -17.64 7.30 -16.57
N ASP A 141 -17.79 6.82 -17.80
CA ASP A 141 -19.01 6.92 -18.61
C ASP A 141 -20.27 6.44 -17.86
N ASP A 142 -20.11 5.43 -17.00
CA ASP A 142 -21.20 4.89 -16.17
C ASP A 142 -21.73 5.85 -15.11
N ASN A 143 -20.94 6.85 -14.72
CA ASN A 143 -21.28 7.81 -13.68
C ASN A 143 -21.77 9.15 -14.21
N ILE A 144 -21.54 9.45 -15.49
CA ILE A 144 -21.98 10.67 -16.13
C ILE A 144 -23.41 10.48 -16.61
N VAL A 145 -24.30 11.38 -16.21
CA VAL A 145 -25.71 11.33 -16.58
C VAL A 145 -26.10 12.55 -17.40
N THR A 146 -27.05 12.35 -18.30
CA THR A 146 -27.66 13.43 -19.11
C THR A 146 -29.02 13.86 -18.55
N GLU A 147 -29.64 12.99 -17.72
CA GLU A 147 -30.94 13.24 -17.11
C GLU A 147 -30.98 12.72 -15.67
N GLY A 148 -31.81 13.30 -14.82
CA GLY A 148 -32.04 12.85 -13.45
C GLY A 148 -30.98 13.35 -12.45
N ASN A 149 -30.71 12.55 -11.42
CA ASN A 149 -29.77 12.86 -10.36
C ASN A 149 -28.41 12.25 -10.67
N GLY A 150 -27.33 13.01 -10.62
CA GLY A 150 -25.98 12.47 -10.85
C GLY A 150 -24.94 13.52 -11.21
N LEU A 151 -23.84 13.04 -11.79
CA LEU A 151 -22.74 13.87 -12.28
C LEU A 151 -23.01 14.26 -13.74
N TYR A 152 -23.02 15.55 -14.00
CA TYR A 152 -23.22 16.12 -15.33
C TYR A 152 -21.93 16.72 -15.85
N GLU A 153 -21.59 16.42 -17.09
CA GLU A 153 -20.56 17.12 -17.82
C GLU A 153 -21.14 18.46 -18.33
N THR A 154 -20.46 19.57 -18.06
CA THR A 154 -20.87 20.93 -18.46
C THR A 154 -19.67 21.66 -19.05
N GLY A 155 -19.39 21.40 -20.33
CA GLY A 155 -18.18 21.90 -20.99
C GLY A 155 -16.92 21.23 -20.43
N ALA A 156 -16.03 22.01 -19.82
CA ALA A 156 -14.80 21.48 -19.23
C ALA A 156 -14.93 21.13 -17.72
N GLU A 157 -16.12 21.25 -17.16
CA GLU A 157 -16.37 20.98 -15.73
C GLU A 157 -17.39 19.85 -15.54
N TYR A 158 -17.37 19.20 -14.38
CA TYR A 158 -18.40 18.25 -13.96
C TYR A 158 -19.06 18.73 -12.68
N ILE A 159 -20.40 18.70 -12.67
CA ILE A 159 -21.22 19.22 -11.57
C ILE A 159 -22.26 18.19 -11.17
N PHE A 160 -22.39 17.92 -9.88
CA PHE A 160 -23.47 17.10 -9.35
C PHE A 160 -24.78 17.89 -9.31
N LYS A 161 -25.85 17.32 -9.87
CA LYS A 161 -27.21 17.87 -9.87
C LYS A 161 -28.23 16.86 -9.39
N GLY A 162 -29.25 17.35 -8.66
CA GLY A 162 -30.36 16.54 -8.17
C GLY A 162 -30.56 16.62 -6.66
N ASP A 163 -31.65 16.00 -6.16
CA ASP A 163 -32.06 16.13 -4.76
C ASP A 163 -31.39 15.11 -3.81
N ASN A 164 -31.14 13.89 -4.25
CA ASN A 164 -30.56 12.81 -3.45
C ASN A 164 -29.31 12.24 -4.12
N ILE A 165 -28.27 13.07 -4.18
CA ILE A 165 -27.05 12.73 -4.89
C ILE A 165 -26.09 12.01 -3.95
N ASN A 166 -25.58 10.85 -4.38
CA ASN A 166 -24.48 10.15 -3.70
C ASN A 166 -23.12 10.73 -4.16
N ASN A 167 -22.77 11.90 -3.65
CA ASN A 167 -21.53 12.60 -3.96
C ASN A 167 -20.61 12.71 -2.74
N TYR A 168 -20.61 11.70 -1.88
CA TYR A 168 -19.76 11.65 -0.71
C TYR A 168 -18.54 10.78 -0.96
N VAL A 169 -17.38 11.22 -0.48
CA VAL A 169 -16.14 10.47 -0.47
C VAL A 169 -15.56 10.41 0.94
N LYS A 170 -15.05 9.27 1.31
CA LYS A 170 -14.34 9.09 2.57
C LYS A 170 -12.83 8.99 2.29
N ILE A 171 -12.06 9.88 2.90
CA ILE A 171 -10.59 9.90 2.81
C ILE A 171 -10.06 9.76 4.24
N GLY A 172 -9.51 8.60 4.57
CA GLY A 172 -9.16 8.28 5.94
C GLY A 172 -10.37 8.32 6.88
N ASP A 173 -10.30 9.13 7.93
CA ASP A 173 -11.39 9.33 8.90
C ASP A 173 -12.34 10.47 8.53
N PHE A 174 -12.12 11.13 7.39
CA PHE A 174 -12.88 12.29 6.96
C PHE A 174 -13.90 11.93 5.90
N THR A 175 -15.07 12.57 5.96
CA THR A 175 -16.11 12.46 4.94
C THR A 175 -16.29 13.83 4.29
N PHE A 176 -16.10 13.86 2.99
CA PHE A 176 -16.26 15.05 2.18
C PHE A 176 -17.47 14.91 1.25
N ARG A 177 -18.10 16.02 0.94
CA ARG A 177 -19.07 16.12 -0.13
C ARG A 177 -18.40 16.75 -1.34
N ILE A 178 -18.45 16.08 -2.48
CA ILE A 178 -17.91 16.59 -3.74
C ILE A 178 -18.86 17.66 -4.27
N MET A 179 -18.32 18.84 -4.56
CA MET A 179 -19.08 19.97 -5.08
C MET A 179 -19.04 20.03 -6.61
N LYS A 180 -17.84 19.96 -7.16
CA LYS A 180 -17.60 19.97 -8.60
C LYS A 180 -16.19 19.47 -8.93
N ILE A 181 -15.97 19.16 -10.19
CA ILE A 181 -14.65 18.93 -10.78
C ILE A 181 -14.45 20.06 -11.79
N ASN A 182 -13.35 20.79 -11.69
CA ASN A 182 -13.06 21.90 -12.59
C ASN A 182 -12.27 21.42 -13.84
N GLU A 183 -12.01 22.37 -14.73
CA GLU A 183 -11.30 22.14 -16.00
C GLU A 183 -9.87 21.61 -15.88
N ASP A 184 -9.25 21.77 -14.70
CA ASP A 184 -7.91 21.24 -14.38
C ASP A 184 -7.99 19.88 -13.67
N ASP A 185 -9.09 19.15 -13.75
CA ASP A 185 -9.37 17.87 -13.09
C ASP A 185 -9.32 17.93 -11.56
N ASN A 186 -9.27 19.13 -10.97
CA ASN A 186 -9.28 19.29 -9.52
C ASN A 186 -10.68 19.10 -8.94
N ILE A 187 -10.78 18.27 -7.93
CA ILE A 187 -12.04 17.95 -7.26
C ILE A 187 -12.24 18.91 -6.09
N LYS A 188 -13.24 19.79 -6.20
CA LYS A 188 -13.63 20.66 -5.11
C LYS A 188 -14.55 19.93 -4.14
N MET A 189 -14.12 19.82 -2.89
CA MET A 189 -14.85 19.12 -1.83
C MET A 189 -15.09 20.01 -0.62
N ILE A 190 -16.13 19.70 0.14
CA ILE A 190 -16.42 20.31 1.45
C ILE A 190 -16.49 19.24 2.52
N ASP A 191 -15.87 19.48 3.68
CA ASP A 191 -16.01 18.60 4.83
C ASP A 191 -17.47 18.60 5.35
N VAL A 192 -18.01 17.41 5.55
CA VAL A 192 -19.39 17.25 6.05
C VAL A 192 -19.48 17.56 7.54
N LYS A 193 -18.39 17.42 8.29
CA LYS A 193 -18.34 17.74 9.71
C LYS A 193 -17.85 19.15 9.95
N ARG A 194 -18.64 19.95 10.65
CA ARG A 194 -18.20 21.26 11.15
C ARG A 194 -17.03 21.04 12.12
N ARG A 195 -15.84 21.51 11.77
CA ARG A 195 -14.61 21.35 12.58
C ARG A 195 -14.38 22.52 13.51
N SER A 196 -14.81 23.72 13.11
CA SER A 196 -14.68 24.94 13.91
C SER A 196 -15.82 25.92 13.59
N SER A 197 -16.08 26.85 14.51
CA SER A 197 -16.90 28.03 14.26
C SER A 197 -15.98 29.24 14.29
N SER A 198 -15.98 30.03 13.23
CA SER A 198 -15.41 31.38 13.23
C SER A 198 -16.54 32.39 13.23
N VAL A 199 -16.34 33.50 13.95
CA VAL A 199 -17.22 34.64 13.86
C VAL A 199 -16.91 35.33 12.51
N TRP A 200 -17.95 35.59 11.70
CA TRP A 200 -17.81 36.47 10.54
C TRP A 200 -17.50 37.86 11.07
N ASP A 201 -16.53 38.51 10.46
CA ASP A 201 -16.21 39.91 10.76
C ASP A 201 -17.36 40.79 10.31
N ASP A 202 -18.10 41.36 11.27
CA ASP A 202 -19.15 42.33 11.08
C ASP A 202 -18.50 43.72 10.86
N ARG A 203 -17.96 43.95 9.69
CA ARG A 203 -17.57 45.30 9.30
C ARG A 203 -18.66 45.97 8.50
#